data_d53e90a05e8c3c40cfe75604637dfcd1
#
_entry.id   d53e90a05e8c3c40cfe75604637dfcd1
#
_cell.length_a   1.000
_cell.length_b   1.000
_cell.length_c   1.000
_cell.angle_alpha   90.00
_cell.angle_beta   90.00
_cell.angle_gamma   90.00
#
_symmetry.space_group_name_H-M   'P 1'
#
loop_
_entity.id
_entity.type
_entity.pdbx_description
1 polymer ?
#
loop_
_entity_poly.entity_id
_entity_poly.type
_entity_poly.pdbx_seq_one_letter_code
_entity_poly.pdbx_strand_id
1 'polypeptide(L)'
;MATKPTSTEKAKASLEAAQRLNNEEVAQKEKKIRSLADRYMNEKKVTVIGAPMYRAYFGNMMPISLNGIPIYVPLDGNRYEIPESYAYEFNARIRSVNEEIEMQKARSNITANYETY
;
A
#
# COMPACT_ATOMS: atom_id res chain seq x y z
N MET A 1 26.42 -49.88 -21.89
CA MET A 1 27.30 -48.91 -21.22
C MET A 1 26.48 -47.78 -20.69
N ALA A 2 26.59 -47.54 -19.38
CA ALA A 2 25.95 -46.37 -18.81
C ALA A 2 26.71 -45.14 -19.25
N THR A 3 26.05 -44.25 -19.99
CA THR A 3 26.58 -42.96 -20.36
C THR A 3 26.54 -42.03 -19.14
N LYS A 4 27.67 -41.44 -18.78
CA LYS A 4 27.71 -40.40 -17.78
C LYS A 4 26.91 -39.19 -18.24
N PRO A 5 26.07 -38.55 -17.39
CA PRO A 5 25.37 -37.34 -17.80
C PRO A 5 26.35 -36.26 -18.19
N THR A 6 26.09 -35.59 -19.29
CA THR A 6 26.88 -34.47 -19.76
C THR A 6 26.80 -33.29 -18.79
N SER A 7 27.79 -32.41 -18.79
CA SER A 7 27.74 -31.20 -17.96
C SER A 7 26.53 -30.34 -18.23
N THR A 8 25.98 -30.37 -19.46
CA THR A 8 24.75 -29.67 -19.84
C THR A 8 23.53 -30.28 -19.16
N GLU A 9 23.46 -31.62 -19.06
CA GLU A 9 22.35 -32.29 -18.37
C GLU A 9 22.37 -32.03 -16.85
N LYS A 10 23.54 -32.00 -16.24
CA LYS A 10 23.70 -31.65 -14.82
C LYS A 10 23.28 -30.19 -14.55
N ALA A 11 23.65 -29.28 -15.42
CA ALA A 11 23.28 -27.86 -15.31
C ALA A 11 21.74 -27.70 -15.45
N LYS A 12 21.14 -28.46 -16.37
CA LYS A 12 19.70 -28.44 -16.58
C LYS A 12 18.92 -28.99 -15.38
N ALA A 13 19.37 -30.10 -14.80
CA ALA A 13 18.78 -30.67 -13.61
C ALA A 13 18.90 -29.73 -12.39
N SER A 14 20.03 -29.08 -12.26
CA SER A 14 20.30 -28.09 -11.21
C SER A 14 19.39 -26.86 -11.34
N LEU A 15 19.18 -26.39 -12.57
CA LEU A 15 18.29 -25.28 -12.87
C LEU A 15 16.84 -25.62 -12.57
N GLU A 16 16.39 -26.82 -12.94
CA GLU A 16 15.03 -27.28 -12.65
C GLU A 16 14.77 -27.39 -11.15
N ALA A 17 15.73 -27.90 -10.38
CA ALA A 17 15.64 -27.97 -8.92
C ALA A 17 15.55 -26.59 -8.31
N ALA A 18 16.37 -25.63 -8.77
CA ALA A 18 16.33 -24.26 -8.32
C ALA A 18 14.99 -23.57 -8.63
N GLN A 19 14.44 -23.83 -9.81
CA GLN A 19 13.12 -23.31 -10.22
C GLN A 19 12.00 -23.88 -9.34
N ARG A 20 12.02 -25.16 -9.01
CA ARG A 20 11.04 -25.78 -8.10
C ARG A 20 11.06 -25.13 -6.72
N LEU A 21 12.25 -24.96 -6.13
CA LEU A 21 12.39 -24.30 -4.83
C LEU A 21 11.88 -22.86 -4.86
N ASN A 22 12.21 -22.13 -5.91
CA ASN A 22 11.73 -20.75 -6.08
C ASN A 22 10.21 -20.70 -6.22
N ASN A 23 9.61 -21.62 -6.97
CA ASN A 23 8.16 -21.70 -7.15
C ASN A 23 7.45 -22.04 -5.83
N GLU A 24 8.03 -22.92 -5.01
CA GLU A 24 7.49 -23.25 -3.68
C GLU A 24 7.54 -22.05 -2.74
N GLU A 25 8.64 -21.30 -2.72
CA GLU A 25 8.77 -20.09 -1.92
C GLU A 25 7.76 -19.01 -2.35
N VAL A 26 7.59 -18.82 -3.64
CA VAL A 26 6.62 -17.87 -4.20
C VAL A 26 5.20 -18.29 -3.83
N ALA A 27 4.87 -19.57 -3.95
CA ALA A 27 3.56 -20.12 -3.59
C ALA A 27 3.27 -19.93 -2.10
N GLN A 28 4.25 -20.11 -1.22
CA GLN A 28 4.10 -19.87 0.22
C GLN A 28 3.89 -18.40 0.53
N LYS A 29 4.62 -17.50 -0.13
CA LYS A 29 4.45 -16.06 0.02
C LYS A 29 3.07 -15.61 -0.47
N GLU A 30 2.61 -16.12 -1.60
CA GLU A 30 1.27 -15.85 -2.13
C GLU A 30 0.17 -16.33 -1.18
N LYS A 31 0.33 -17.50 -0.57
CA LYS A 31 -0.57 -18.03 0.44
C LYS A 31 -0.66 -17.12 1.66
N LYS A 32 0.47 -16.62 2.15
CA LYS A 32 0.51 -15.69 3.29
C LYS A 32 -0.18 -14.38 2.94
N ILE A 33 0.06 -13.84 1.76
CA ILE A 33 -0.58 -12.60 1.28
C ILE A 33 -2.09 -12.78 1.17
N ARG A 34 -2.57 -13.88 0.61
CA ARG A 34 -4.00 -14.19 0.51
C ARG A 34 -4.65 -14.32 1.88
N SER A 35 -3.98 -15.00 2.81
CA SER A 35 -4.47 -15.16 4.19
C SER A 35 -4.59 -13.82 4.91
N LEU A 36 -3.60 -12.93 4.74
CA LEU A 36 -3.65 -11.57 5.29
C LEU A 36 -4.72 -10.72 4.64
N ALA A 37 -4.85 -10.81 3.31
CA ALA A 37 -5.87 -10.09 2.56
C ALA A 37 -7.27 -10.52 3.01
N ASP A 38 -7.51 -11.82 3.17
CA ASP A 38 -8.77 -12.35 3.66
C ASP A 38 -9.07 -11.85 5.07
N ARG A 39 -8.06 -11.81 5.93
CA ARG A 39 -8.20 -11.31 7.29
C ARG A 39 -8.61 -9.84 7.30
N TYR A 40 -7.97 -9.00 6.48
CA TYR A 40 -8.33 -7.59 6.36
C TYR A 40 -9.73 -7.40 5.78
N MET A 41 -10.09 -8.17 4.75
CA MET A 41 -11.41 -8.08 4.13
C MET A 41 -12.53 -8.57 5.06
N ASN A 42 -12.22 -9.42 6.04
CA ASN A 42 -13.17 -9.89 7.05
C ASN A 42 -13.29 -8.96 8.26
N GLU A 43 -12.46 -7.93 8.34
CA GLU A 43 -12.57 -6.94 9.40
C GLU A 43 -13.88 -6.16 9.28
N LYS A 44 -14.29 -5.52 10.38
CA LYS A 44 -15.39 -4.57 10.37
C LYS A 44 -15.13 -3.49 9.32
N LYS A 45 -16.15 -3.17 8.54
CA LYS A 45 -16.07 -2.10 7.55
C LYS A 45 -16.36 -0.76 8.21
N VAL A 46 -15.57 0.23 7.84
CA VAL A 46 -15.72 1.61 8.31
C VAL A 46 -15.91 2.50 7.09
N THR A 47 -16.88 3.39 7.16
CA THR A 47 -17.14 4.35 6.08
C THR A 47 -16.15 5.49 6.14
N VAL A 48 -15.50 5.77 5.02
CA VAL A 48 -14.57 6.89 4.86
C VAL A 48 -15.02 7.76 3.68
N ILE A 49 -14.70 9.05 3.76
CA ILE A 49 -14.98 10.00 2.70
C ILE A 49 -13.69 10.73 2.40
N GLY A 50 -13.22 10.63 1.17
CA GLY A 50 -12.05 11.35 0.69
C GLY A 50 -12.46 12.63 -0.01
N ALA A 51 -12.24 13.78 0.62
CA ALA A 51 -12.58 15.06 0.00
C ALA A 51 -11.67 15.35 -1.21
N PRO A 52 -12.22 15.94 -2.29
CA PRO A 52 -11.42 16.25 -3.49
C PRO A 52 -10.24 17.18 -3.25
N MET A 53 -10.27 18.00 -2.20
CA MET A 53 -9.16 18.88 -1.84
C MET A 53 -7.85 18.12 -1.55
N TYR A 54 -7.94 16.87 -1.14
CA TYR A 54 -6.75 16.06 -0.83
C TYR A 54 -6.07 15.48 -2.08
N ARG A 55 -6.65 15.64 -3.26
CA ARG A 55 -6.04 15.21 -4.53
C ARG A 55 -4.70 15.88 -4.78
N ALA A 56 -4.52 17.09 -4.29
CA ALA A 56 -3.25 17.81 -4.41
C ALA A 56 -2.09 17.10 -3.68
N TYR A 57 -2.41 16.29 -2.65
CA TYR A 57 -1.42 15.58 -1.84
C TYR A 57 -1.24 14.13 -2.24
N PHE A 58 -2.30 13.46 -2.67
CA PHE A 58 -2.32 12.01 -2.89
C PHE A 58 -2.64 11.59 -4.34
N GLY A 59 -3.07 12.53 -5.18
CA GLY A 59 -3.60 12.22 -6.51
C GLY A 59 -5.08 11.85 -6.45
N ASN A 60 -5.60 11.29 -7.53
CA ASN A 60 -7.03 10.97 -7.65
C ASN A 60 -7.50 9.92 -6.64
N MET A 61 -6.61 9.02 -6.23
CA MET A 61 -6.90 7.98 -5.25
C MET A 61 -5.82 7.98 -4.19
N MET A 62 -6.21 7.79 -2.93
CA MET A 62 -5.26 7.63 -1.84
C MET A 62 -4.85 6.17 -1.73
N PRO A 63 -3.58 5.81 -1.96
CA PRO A 63 -3.11 4.45 -1.74
C PRO A 63 -2.87 4.22 -0.24
N ILE A 64 -3.38 3.11 0.27
CA ILE A 64 -3.12 2.67 1.65
C ILE A 64 -2.64 1.24 1.58
N SER A 65 -1.45 0.98 2.10
CA SER A 65 -0.86 -0.35 2.07
C SER A 65 -0.58 -0.83 3.48
N LEU A 66 -1.03 -2.03 3.80
CA LEU A 66 -0.74 -2.72 5.06
C LEU A 66 -0.08 -4.06 4.73
N ASN A 67 1.13 -4.26 5.23
CA ASN A 67 1.91 -5.48 4.99
C ASN A 67 2.02 -5.85 3.50
N GLY A 68 2.16 -4.83 2.64
CA GLY A 68 2.28 -5.02 1.20
C GLY A 68 0.96 -5.26 0.46
N ILE A 69 -0.18 -5.17 1.14
CA ILE A 69 -1.50 -5.33 0.53
C ILE A 69 -2.13 -3.95 0.35
N PRO A 70 -2.14 -3.40 -0.88
CA PRO A 70 -2.66 -2.06 -1.11
C PRO A 70 -4.16 -2.03 -1.34
N ILE A 71 -4.80 -0.95 -0.90
CA ILE A 71 -6.12 -0.53 -1.36
C ILE A 71 -6.02 0.91 -1.85
N TYR A 72 -6.97 1.32 -2.67
CA TYR A 72 -7.03 2.66 -3.23
C TYR A 72 -8.39 3.27 -2.92
N VAL A 73 -8.39 4.40 -2.24
CA VAL A 73 -9.62 5.11 -1.88
C VAL A 73 -9.76 6.32 -2.80
N PRO A 74 -10.80 6.39 -3.66
CA PRO A 74 -11.03 7.54 -4.50
C PRO A 74 -11.30 8.80 -3.67
N LEU A 75 -10.68 9.91 -4.06
CA LEU A 75 -10.85 11.21 -3.41
C LEU A 75 -11.88 12.04 -4.19
N ASP A 76 -13.08 11.53 -4.30
CA ASP A 76 -14.17 12.11 -5.09
C ASP A 76 -15.35 12.63 -4.25
N GLY A 77 -15.22 12.56 -2.92
CA GLY A 77 -16.25 13.00 -2.00
C GLY A 77 -17.34 11.97 -1.73
N ASN A 78 -17.27 10.80 -2.36
CA ASN A 78 -18.22 9.72 -2.10
C ASN A 78 -17.84 8.91 -0.88
N ARG A 79 -18.79 8.14 -0.36
CA ARG A 79 -18.59 7.26 0.77
C ARG A 79 -18.10 5.91 0.30
N TYR A 80 -17.06 5.39 0.96
CA TYR A 80 -16.52 4.07 0.69
C TYR A 80 -16.37 3.30 1.99
N GLU A 81 -16.72 2.03 1.96
CA GLU A 81 -16.54 1.14 3.10
C GLU A 81 -15.23 0.37 2.94
N ILE A 82 -14.33 0.53 3.89
CA ILE A 82 -13.02 -0.12 3.88
C ILE A 82 -12.79 -0.84 5.21
N PRO A 83 -11.89 -1.84 5.24
CA PRO A 83 -11.57 -2.51 6.50
C PRO A 83 -11.05 -1.55 7.56
N GLU A 84 -11.37 -1.81 8.82
CA GLU A 84 -11.06 -0.94 9.94
C GLU A 84 -9.58 -0.56 10.04
N SER A 85 -8.66 -1.50 9.80
CA SER A 85 -7.22 -1.24 9.81
C SER A 85 -6.81 -0.22 8.76
N TYR A 86 -7.39 -0.30 7.57
CA TYR A 86 -7.16 0.67 6.50
C TYR A 86 -7.81 2.01 6.79
N ALA A 87 -8.97 2.01 7.41
CA ALA A 87 -9.65 3.25 7.80
C ALA A 87 -8.84 4.03 8.84
N TYR A 88 -8.19 3.35 9.76
CA TYR A 88 -7.28 3.96 10.72
C TYR A 88 -6.14 4.70 10.02
N GLU A 89 -5.48 4.04 9.07
CA GLU A 89 -4.40 4.64 8.28
C GLU A 89 -4.90 5.79 7.39
N PHE A 90 -6.06 5.63 6.78
CA PHE A 90 -6.70 6.70 6.00
C PHE A 90 -6.88 7.96 6.86
N ASN A 91 -7.49 7.82 8.01
CA ASN A 91 -7.74 8.93 8.92
C ASN A 91 -6.45 9.57 9.45
N ALA A 92 -5.42 8.76 9.72
CA ALA A 92 -4.12 9.24 10.15
C ALA A 92 -3.45 10.11 9.07
N ARG A 93 -3.53 9.71 7.81
CA ARG A 93 -2.99 10.47 6.68
C ARG A 93 -3.74 11.78 6.45
N ILE A 94 -5.06 11.76 6.54
CA ILE A 94 -5.88 12.97 6.45
C ILE A 94 -5.53 13.94 7.58
N ARG A 95 -5.37 13.45 8.78
CA ARG A 95 -4.97 14.26 9.93
C ARG A 95 -3.60 14.91 9.72
N SER A 96 -2.63 14.16 9.19
CA SER A 96 -1.29 14.69 8.90
C SER A 96 -1.34 15.82 7.87
N VAL A 97 -2.15 15.68 6.82
CA VAL A 97 -2.33 16.73 5.82
C VAL A 97 -3.00 17.96 6.42
N ASN A 98 -4.02 17.77 7.25
CA ASN A 98 -4.71 18.88 7.91
C ASN A 98 -3.76 19.66 8.85
N GLU A 99 -2.90 18.95 9.56
CA GLU A 99 -1.87 19.58 10.40
C GLU A 99 -0.90 20.42 9.55
N GLU A 100 -0.47 19.90 8.41
CA GLU A 100 0.40 20.62 7.48
C GLU A 100 -0.28 21.88 6.92
N ILE A 101 -1.55 21.78 6.56
CA ILE A 101 -2.33 22.94 6.09
C ILE A 101 -2.40 24.02 7.17
N GLU A 102 -2.66 23.65 8.42
CA GLU A 102 -2.71 24.58 9.55
C GLU A 102 -1.36 25.25 9.78
N MET A 103 -0.27 24.49 9.69
CA MET A 103 1.08 25.04 9.82
C MET A 103 1.40 26.03 8.71
N GLN A 104 1.02 25.75 7.48
CA GLN A 104 1.21 26.65 6.33
C GLN A 104 0.41 27.94 6.50
N LYS A 105 -0.81 27.85 6.97
CA LYS A 105 -1.66 29.03 7.26
C LYS A 105 -1.03 29.89 8.35
N ALA A 106 -0.54 29.29 9.42
CA ALA A 106 0.12 30.01 10.50
C ALA A 106 1.36 30.75 10.01
N ARG A 107 2.18 30.12 9.16
CA ARG A 107 3.37 30.74 8.55
C ARG A 107 2.97 31.91 7.64
N SER A 108 1.96 31.76 6.83
CA SER A 108 1.45 32.82 5.96
C SER A 108 0.95 34.01 6.75
N ASN A 109 0.23 33.80 7.84
CA ASN A 109 -0.26 34.86 8.72
C ASN A 109 0.90 35.60 9.40
N ILE A 110 1.93 34.91 9.85
CA ILE A 110 3.13 35.51 10.43
C ILE A 110 3.84 36.37 9.39
N THR A 111 4.03 35.87 8.18
CA THR A 111 4.67 36.59 7.08
C THR A 111 3.88 37.84 6.72
N ALA A 112 2.56 37.74 6.60
CA ALA A 112 1.68 38.87 6.31
C ALA A 112 1.77 39.95 7.39
N ASN A 113 1.84 39.56 8.65
CA ASN A 113 2.01 40.49 9.78
C ASN A 113 3.34 41.22 9.73
N TYR A 114 4.42 40.56 9.33
CA TYR A 114 5.73 41.18 9.16
C TYR A 114 5.80 42.13 7.96
N GLU A 115 5.12 41.83 6.88
CA GLU A 115 5.06 42.64 5.67
C GLU A 115 4.28 43.93 5.85
N THR A 116 3.41 44.02 6.86
CA THR A 116 2.59 45.21 7.16
C THR A 116 3.37 46.29 7.87
N TYR A 117 4.59 46.04 8.26
CA TYR A 117 5.51 47.00 8.83
C TYR A 117 6.51 47.47 7.79
#